data_c7e72dcd2a6a8c34868fd18a85200e66
#
_entry.id   c7e72dcd2a6a8c34868fd18a85200e66
#
_cell.length_a   1.000
_cell.length_b   1.000
_cell.length_c   1.000
_cell.angle_alpha   90.00
_cell.angle_beta   90.00
_cell.angle_gamma   90.00
#
_symmetry.space_group_name_H-M   'P 1'
#
loop_
_entity.id
_entity.type
_entity.pdbx_description
1 polymer ?
#
loop_
_entity_poly.entity_id
_entity_poly.type
_entity_poly.pdbx_seq_one_letter_code
_entity_poly.pdbx_strand_id
1 'polypeptide(L)'
;ELSSETDAVIFVSVHANASLRPASYGYEVWYLPPEYGRGDLVAEELEGANTQDLRSILNTMKDEEFTVESVLLARNILDGLDGEIGESSKNLGLKEESWFVVRNAKMPSVLVELGFITNPEEAKMMSDQLHLRKMVAGLYNGIADFIEQFESKKGFTE
;
A
#
# COMPACT_ATOMS: atom_id res chain seq x y z
N GLU A 1 7.65 11.51 8.21
CA GLU A 1 8.99 11.56 8.84
C GLU A 1 9.63 10.16 8.88
N LEU A 2 9.02 9.13 9.48
CA LEU A 2 9.65 7.79 9.56
C LEU A 2 9.95 7.18 8.18
N SER A 3 9.06 7.30 7.21
CA SER A 3 9.24 6.71 5.87
C SER A 3 10.31 7.40 5.02
N SER A 4 10.71 8.61 5.36
CA SER A 4 11.74 9.38 4.65
C SER A 4 13.11 9.36 5.33
N GLU A 5 13.19 8.80 6.54
CA GLU A 5 14.41 8.74 7.37
C GLU A 5 14.94 7.31 7.54
N THR A 6 14.35 6.33 6.85
CA THR A 6 14.71 4.92 6.95
C THR A 6 15.05 4.32 5.58
N ASP A 7 15.84 3.25 5.57
CA ASP A 7 16.14 2.44 4.38
C ASP A 7 14.96 1.50 3.99
N ALA A 8 13.74 1.87 4.36
CA ALA A 8 12.55 1.08 4.04
C ALA A 8 12.27 1.08 2.55
N VAL A 9 12.03 -0.10 1.99
CA VAL A 9 11.76 -0.30 0.55
C VAL A 9 10.27 -0.30 0.22
N ILE A 10 9.41 -0.46 1.22
CA ILE A 10 7.95 -0.37 1.11
C ILE A 10 7.37 0.29 2.37
N PHE A 11 6.19 0.86 2.22
CA PHE A 11 5.40 1.39 3.33
C PHE A 11 4.00 0.80 3.33
N VAL A 12 3.61 0.16 4.43
CA VAL A 12 2.27 -0.43 4.61
C VAL A 12 1.64 0.16 5.87
N SER A 13 0.55 0.89 5.72
CA SER A 13 -0.24 1.43 6.82
C SER A 13 -1.48 0.55 7.03
N VAL A 14 -1.65 0.01 8.24
CA VAL A 14 -2.75 -0.93 8.56
C VAL A 14 -3.79 -0.24 9.44
N HIS A 15 -5.04 -0.28 9.01
CA HIS A 15 -6.16 0.44 9.62
C HIS A 15 -7.39 -0.45 9.82
N ALA A 16 -8.30 0.04 10.66
CA ALA A 16 -9.67 -0.42 10.75
C ALA A 16 -10.59 0.71 10.26
N ASN A 17 -11.34 0.44 9.23
CA ASN A 17 -12.22 1.38 8.55
C ASN A 17 -13.43 1.77 9.40
N ALA A 18 -14.08 2.88 9.06
CA ALA A 18 -15.32 3.33 9.66
C ALA A 18 -16.28 3.88 8.60
N SER A 19 -17.57 3.61 8.77
CA SER A 19 -18.62 4.09 7.88
C SER A 19 -19.81 4.60 8.69
N LEU A 20 -20.48 5.63 8.16
CA LEU A 20 -21.79 6.07 8.69
C LEU A 20 -22.89 5.02 8.45
N ARG A 21 -22.64 4.02 7.61
CA ARG A 21 -23.54 2.90 7.36
C ARG A 21 -23.04 1.68 8.14
N PRO A 22 -23.69 1.27 9.25
CA PRO A 22 -23.24 0.12 10.05
C PRO A 22 -23.25 -1.22 9.31
N ALA A 23 -23.94 -1.29 8.17
CA ALA A 23 -23.96 -2.46 7.31
C ALA A 23 -22.75 -2.56 6.35
N SER A 24 -21.86 -1.54 6.31
CA SER A 24 -20.62 -1.62 5.53
C SER A 24 -19.69 -2.67 6.14
N TYR A 25 -19.11 -3.54 5.29
CA TYR A 25 -18.19 -4.58 5.71
C TYR A 25 -17.26 -4.96 4.57
N GLY A 26 -16.11 -5.50 4.92
CA GLY A 26 -15.10 -5.95 3.97
C GLY A 26 -13.75 -5.27 4.15
N TYR A 27 -12.75 -5.78 3.46
CA TYR A 27 -11.40 -5.23 3.44
C TYR A 27 -11.08 -4.62 2.08
N GLU A 28 -10.21 -3.61 2.07
CA GLU A 28 -9.79 -2.90 0.86
C GLU A 28 -8.36 -2.39 1.01
N VAL A 29 -7.70 -2.13 -0.11
CA VAL A 29 -6.35 -1.55 -0.12
C VAL A 29 -6.35 -0.29 -0.98
N TRP A 30 -5.75 0.78 -0.45
CA TRP A 30 -5.68 2.09 -1.06
C TRP A 30 -4.23 2.39 -1.48
N TYR A 31 -4.07 2.99 -2.65
CA TYR A 31 -2.79 3.51 -3.13
C TYR A 31 -2.91 4.97 -3.57
N LEU A 32 -1.77 5.65 -3.72
CA LEU A 32 -1.71 7.02 -4.25
C LEU A 32 -1.65 6.97 -5.78
N PRO A 33 -2.63 7.51 -6.48
CA PRO A 33 -2.55 7.68 -7.92
C PRO A 33 -1.56 8.80 -8.32
N PRO A 34 -0.93 8.72 -9.51
CA PRO A 34 0.20 9.58 -9.88
C PRO A 34 -0.14 11.07 -9.99
N GLU A 35 -1.41 11.43 -10.24
CA GLU A 35 -1.84 12.84 -10.36
C GLU A 35 -1.66 13.66 -9.09
N TYR A 36 -1.51 13.02 -7.92
CA TYR A 36 -1.29 13.74 -6.65
C TYR A 36 0.19 13.97 -6.34
N GLY A 37 1.10 13.23 -6.98
CA GLY A 37 2.54 13.35 -6.81
C GLY A 37 3.05 13.12 -5.38
N ARG A 38 4.27 12.58 -5.25
CA ARG A 38 4.95 12.35 -3.95
C ARG A 38 5.93 13.46 -3.56
N GLY A 39 5.96 14.57 -4.31
CA GLY A 39 6.90 15.65 -4.12
C GLY A 39 8.25 15.39 -4.79
N ASP A 40 9.33 15.94 -4.25
CA ASP A 40 10.66 15.83 -4.84
C ASP A 40 11.33 14.50 -4.47
N LEU A 41 11.40 13.57 -5.42
CA LEU A 41 11.94 12.22 -5.26
C LEU A 41 13.42 12.11 -5.67
N VAL A 42 13.94 13.08 -6.45
CA VAL A 42 15.31 13.08 -7.01
C VAL A 42 16.14 14.27 -6.54
N ALA A 43 15.76 14.91 -5.41
CA ALA A 43 16.39 16.12 -4.91
C ALA A 43 17.91 15.97 -4.69
N GLU A 44 18.34 14.80 -4.22
CA GLU A 44 19.73 14.53 -3.83
C GLU A 44 20.61 14.05 -5.00
N GLU A 45 19.99 13.56 -6.08
CA GLU A 45 20.73 12.94 -7.21
C GLU A 45 21.21 13.97 -8.25
N LEU A 46 20.74 15.21 -8.21
CA LEU A 46 20.94 16.21 -9.26
C LEU A 46 21.44 17.57 -8.72
N GLU A 47 22.55 17.57 -7.97
CA GLU A 47 23.22 18.82 -7.63
C GLU A 47 24.06 19.35 -8.80
N GLY A 48 23.69 20.51 -9.33
CA GLY A 48 24.64 21.37 -10.05
C GLY A 48 24.50 21.56 -11.55
N ALA A 49 23.37 21.34 -12.20
CA ALA A 49 23.20 21.66 -13.63
C ALA A 49 21.85 22.33 -13.92
N ASN A 50 21.76 22.96 -15.10
CA ASN A 50 20.55 23.57 -15.66
C ASN A 50 19.46 22.53 -15.94
N THR A 51 18.89 21.91 -14.87
CA THR A 51 18.29 20.58 -14.86
C THR A 51 16.83 20.59 -14.40
N GLN A 52 16.16 21.74 -14.33
CA GLN A 52 14.80 21.80 -13.83
C GLN A 52 13.84 20.94 -14.67
N ASP A 53 14.00 20.95 -16.00
CA ASP A 53 13.20 20.12 -16.92
C ASP A 53 13.52 18.63 -16.74
N LEU A 54 14.81 18.29 -16.66
CA LEU A 54 15.26 16.91 -16.43
C LEU A 54 14.80 16.39 -15.07
N ARG A 55 14.89 17.21 -14.02
CA ARG A 55 14.43 16.89 -12.69
C ARG A 55 12.93 16.61 -12.65
N SER A 56 12.13 17.43 -13.32
CA SER A 56 10.69 17.23 -13.45
C SER A 56 10.35 15.90 -14.12
N ILE A 57 11.06 15.58 -15.21
CA ILE A 57 10.87 14.31 -15.94
C ILE A 57 11.23 13.12 -15.05
N LEU A 58 12.38 13.16 -14.38
CA LEU A 58 12.83 12.06 -13.50
C LEU A 58 11.91 11.87 -12.29
N ASN A 59 11.41 12.96 -11.70
CA ASN A 59 10.42 12.89 -10.63
C ASN A 59 9.12 12.21 -11.09
N THR A 60 8.62 12.58 -12.27
CA THR A 60 7.41 11.97 -12.83
C THR A 60 7.62 10.47 -13.08
N MET A 61 8.75 10.09 -13.69
CA MET A 61 9.08 8.68 -13.95
C MET A 61 9.16 7.87 -12.65
N LYS A 62 9.81 8.42 -11.60
CA LYS A 62 9.95 7.74 -10.31
C LYS A 62 8.61 7.65 -9.56
N ASP A 63 7.75 8.65 -9.67
CA ASP A 63 6.41 8.62 -9.10
C ASP A 63 5.50 7.59 -9.79
N GLU A 64 5.58 7.50 -11.12
CA GLU A 64 4.90 6.45 -11.88
C GLU A 64 5.40 5.05 -11.50
N GLU A 65 6.72 4.86 -11.36
CA GLU A 65 7.33 3.60 -10.89
C GLU A 65 6.77 3.20 -9.52
N PHE A 66 6.82 4.08 -8.53
CA PHE A 66 6.28 3.82 -7.18
C PHE A 66 4.78 3.56 -7.19
N THR A 67 4.04 4.19 -8.09
CA THR A 67 2.61 3.91 -8.24
C THR A 67 2.34 2.51 -8.78
N VAL A 68 3.07 2.08 -9.82
CA VAL A 68 2.97 0.72 -10.37
C VAL A 68 3.34 -0.32 -9.32
N GLU A 69 4.42 -0.10 -8.58
CA GLU A 69 4.85 -0.98 -7.49
C GLU A 69 3.86 -1.01 -6.33
N SER A 70 3.25 0.14 -5.98
CA SER A 70 2.19 0.21 -4.97
C SER A 70 0.94 -0.59 -5.37
N VAL A 71 0.54 -0.50 -6.64
CA VAL A 71 -0.58 -1.31 -7.17
C VAL A 71 -0.25 -2.80 -7.12
N LEU A 72 0.98 -3.20 -7.44
CA LEU A 72 1.41 -4.59 -7.35
C LEU A 72 1.39 -5.08 -5.89
N LEU A 73 1.96 -4.31 -4.97
CA LEU A 73 1.92 -4.59 -3.53
C LEU A 73 0.48 -4.74 -3.01
N ALA A 74 -0.39 -3.80 -3.40
CA ALA A 74 -1.79 -3.81 -3.01
C ALA A 74 -2.54 -5.06 -3.48
N ARG A 75 -2.29 -5.49 -4.74
CA ARG A 75 -2.90 -6.71 -5.30
C ARG A 75 -2.44 -7.95 -4.56
N ASN A 76 -1.14 -8.09 -4.33
CA ASN A 76 -0.61 -9.23 -3.56
C ASN A 76 -1.19 -9.27 -2.14
N ILE A 77 -1.35 -8.12 -1.46
CA ILE A 77 -1.99 -8.05 -0.14
C ILE A 77 -3.47 -8.46 -0.23
N LEU A 78 -4.21 -7.99 -1.24
CA LEU A 78 -5.61 -8.40 -1.43
C LEU A 78 -5.74 -9.91 -1.67
N ASP A 79 -4.88 -10.48 -2.51
CA ASP A 79 -4.86 -11.92 -2.79
C ASP A 79 -4.52 -12.73 -1.54
N GLY A 80 -3.53 -12.29 -0.76
CA GLY A 80 -3.18 -12.92 0.52
C GLY A 80 -4.31 -12.86 1.55
N LEU A 81 -5.00 -11.72 1.68
CA LEU A 81 -6.18 -11.59 2.54
C LEU A 81 -7.35 -12.43 2.05
N ASP A 82 -7.58 -12.48 0.74
CA ASP A 82 -8.65 -13.29 0.14
C ASP A 82 -8.45 -14.77 0.45
N GLY A 83 -7.21 -15.27 0.37
CA GLY A 83 -6.87 -16.65 0.72
C GLY A 83 -7.15 -17.03 2.18
N GLU A 84 -7.04 -16.08 3.11
CA GLU A 84 -7.15 -16.34 4.56
C GLU A 84 -8.51 -15.98 5.15
N ILE A 85 -9.12 -14.86 4.70
CA ILE A 85 -10.37 -14.33 5.26
C ILE A 85 -11.48 -14.11 4.23
N GLY A 86 -11.26 -14.39 2.93
CA GLY A 86 -12.23 -14.17 1.87
C GLY A 86 -13.57 -14.91 2.05
N GLU A 87 -13.57 -16.03 2.76
CA GLU A 87 -14.82 -16.74 3.11
C GLU A 87 -15.63 -16.03 4.21
N SER A 88 -14.98 -15.22 5.06
CA SER A 88 -15.59 -14.58 6.23
C SER A 88 -15.75 -13.06 6.10
N SER A 89 -15.06 -12.44 5.16
CA SER A 89 -15.14 -11.00 4.88
C SER A 89 -15.09 -10.75 3.37
N LYS A 90 -15.58 -9.60 2.93
CA LYS A 90 -15.71 -9.25 1.52
C LYS A 90 -14.48 -8.49 1.04
N ASN A 91 -13.89 -8.93 -0.07
CA ASN A 91 -12.90 -8.16 -0.80
C ASN A 91 -13.58 -6.99 -1.54
N LEU A 92 -13.31 -5.76 -1.10
CA LEU A 92 -13.81 -4.53 -1.72
C LEU A 92 -12.85 -3.99 -2.79
N GLY A 93 -11.70 -4.66 -2.93
CA GLY A 93 -10.74 -4.41 -3.98
C GLY A 93 -9.78 -3.25 -3.73
N LEU A 94 -9.12 -2.88 -4.82
CA LEU A 94 -8.16 -1.80 -4.88
C LEU A 94 -8.88 -0.46 -5.04
N LYS A 95 -8.42 0.54 -4.29
CA LYS A 95 -8.94 1.91 -4.28
C LYS A 95 -7.80 2.91 -4.46
N GLU A 96 -8.15 4.10 -4.88
CA GLU A 96 -7.21 5.20 -5.05
C GLU A 96 -7.68 6.44 -4.30
N GLU A 97 -6.78 7.07 -3.54
CA GLU A 97 -7.03 8.32 -2.83
C GLU A 97 -5.72 8.94 -2.34
N SER A 98 -5.71 10.26 -2.22
CA SER A 98 -4.56 11.02 -1.70
C SER A 98 -4.50 11.06 -0.17
N TRP A 99 -4.44 9.89 0.46
CA TRP A 99 -4.23 9.82 1.91
C TRP A 99 -2.86 10.37 2.31
N PHE A 100 -2.83 11.21 3.35
CA PHE A 100 -1.61 11.85 3.84
C PHE A 100 -0.46 10.87 4.08
N VAL A 101 -0.76 9.69 4.64
CA VAL A 101 0.25 8.68 4.99
C VAL A 101 0.94 8.08 3.76
N VAL A 102 0.21 7.82 2.67
CA VAL A 102 0.79 7.25 1.44
C VAL A 102 1.39 8.33 0.53
N ARG A 103 0.85 9.54 0.55
CA ARG A 103 1.34 10.67 -0.26
C ARG A 103 2.76 11.12 0.13
N ASN A 104 3.12 10.99 1.41
CA ASN A 104 4.42 11.42 1.90
C ASN A 104 5.47 10.30 1.93
N ALA A 105 5.15 9.12 1.47
CA ALA A 105 6.08 8.02 1.35
C ALA A 105 6.89 8.14 0.05
N LYS A 106 8.22 8.13 0.15
CA LYS A 106 9.16 8.15 -0.99
C LYS A 106 9.53 6.73 -1.44
N MET A 107 8.56 5.84 -1.44
CA MET A 107 8.66 4.42 -1.79
C MET A 107 7.28 3.88 -2.17
N PRO A 108 7.17 2.68 -2.73
CA PRO A 108 5.89 1.98 -2.89
C PRO A 108 5.12 1.94 -1.58
N SER A 109 3.87 2.39 -1.60
CA SER A 109 3.13 2.65 -0.36
C SER A 109 1.64 2.34 -0.52
N VAL A 110 1.07 1.68 0.49
CA VAL A 110 -0.35 1.31 0.55
C VAL A 110 -0.93 1.55 1.93
N LEU A 111 -2.25 1.78 1.97
CA LEU A 111 -3.04 1.78 3.18
C LEU A 111 -4.03 0.61 3.09
N VAL A 112 -4.01 -0.28 4.08
CA VAL A 112 -4.84 -1.48 4.15
C VAL A 112 -5.92 -1.27 5.19
N GLU A 113 -7.18 -1.35 4.78
CA GLU A 113 -8.35 -1.36 5.66
C GLU A 113 -8.83 -2.80 5.83
N LEU A 114 -8.66 -3.36 7.03
CA LEU A 114 -8.94 -4.77 7.32
C LEU A 114 -10.41 -5.10 7.59
N GLY A 115 -11.27 -4.09 7.73
CA GLY A 115 -12.69 -4.24 8.03
C GLY A 115 -13.24 -2.98 8.69
N PHE A 116 -14.56 -2.88 8.85
CA PHE A 116 -15.23 -1.71 9.39
C PHE A 116 -15.51 -1.88 10.89
N ILE A 117 -14.81 -1.13 11.73
CA ILE A 117 -15.03 -1.15 13.19
C ILE A 117 -16.44 -0.69 13.59
N THR A 118 -17.12 0.03 12.70
CA THR A 118 -18.50 0.48 12.89
C THR A 118 -19.54 -0.61 12.58
N ASN A 119 -19.12 -1.73 11.99
CA ASN A 119 -19.95 -2.92 11.80
C ASN A 119 -19.78 -3.84 13.02
N PRO A 120 -20.88 -4.15 13.79
CA PRO A 120 -20.77 -4.94 15.01
C PRO A 120 -20.18 -6.36 14.81
N GLU A 121 -20.47 -7.00 13.66
CA GLU A 121 -19.96 -8.34 13.37
C GLU A 121 -18.46 -8.30 13.04
N GLU A 122 -18.02 -7.34 12.22
CA GLU A 122 -16.60 -7.18 11.93
C GLU A 122 -15.79 -6.72 13.15
N ALA A 123 -16.33 -5.81 13.97
CA ALA A 123 -15.71 -5.42 15.24
C ALA A 123 -15.51 -6.62 16.18
N LYS A 124 -16.48 -7.53 16.21
CA LYS A 124 -16.38 -8.79 16.97
C LYS A 124 -15.32 -9.71 16.36
N MET A 125 -15.31 -9.90 15.04
CA MET A 125 -14.29 -10.69 14.34
C MET A 125 -12.88 -10.13 14.55
N MET A 126 -12.69 -8.82 14.46
CA MET A 126 -11.42 -8.15 14.73
C MET A 126 -10.96 -8.25 16.21
N SER A 127 -11.85 -8.65 17.11
CA SER A 127 -11.50 -8.94 18.51
C SER A 127 -11.21 -10.43 18.76
N ASP A 128 -11.47 -11.29 17.77
CA ASP A 128 -11.21 -12.73 17.85
C ASP A 128 -9.77 -13.06 17.48
N GLN A 129 -9.07 -13.78 18.34
CA GLN A 129 -7.64 -14.12 18.17
C GLN A 129 -7.36 -14.98 16.93
N LEU A 130 -8.29 -15.88 16.57
CA LEU A 130 -8.11 -16.73 15.40
C LEU A 130 -8.27 -15.93 14.12
N HIS A 131 -9.27 -15.03 14.06
CA HIS A 131 -9.49 -14.14 12.94
C HIS A 131 -8.32 -13.16 12.75
N LEU A 132 -7.81 -12.57 13.84
CA LEU A 132 -6.62 -11.71 13.79
C LEU A 132 -5.39 -12.44 13.24
N ARG A 133 -5.18 -13.70 13.62
CA ARG A 133 -4.07 -14.51 13.07
C ARG A 133 -4.22 -14.75 11.57
N LYS A 134 -5.43 -14.99 11.08
CA LYS A 134 -5.70 -15.11 9.64
C LYS A 134 -5.42 -13.79 8.90
N MET A 135 -5.87 -12.65 9.43
CA MET A 135 -5.54 -11.34 8.86
C MET A 135 -4.03 -11.11 8.78
N VAL A 136 -3.29 -11.42 9.86
CA VAL A 136 -1.82 -11.31 9.88
C VAL A 136 -1.17 -12.25 8.86
N ALA A 137 -1.65 -13.49 8.75
CA ALA A 137 -1.15 -14.45 7.75
C ALA A 137 -1.40 -13.94 6.33
N GLY A 138 -2.58 -13.42 6.04
CA GLY A 138 -2.91 -12.84 4.73
C GLY A 138 -2.03 -11.65 4.36
N LEU A 139 -1.83 -10.71 5.30
CA LEU A 139 -0.89 -9.59 5.12
C LEU A 139 0.53 -10.08 4.87
N TYR A 140 1.02 -11.00 5.70
CA TYR A 140 2.36 -11.57 5.58
C TYR A 140 2.57 -12.24 4.22
N ASN A 141 1.65 -13.12 3.82
CA ASN A 141 1.73 -13.83 2.54
C ASN A 141 1.76 -12.84 1.37
N GLY A 142 0.84 -11.87 1.34
CA GLY A 142 0.80 -10.89 0.27
C GLY A 142 2.06 -10.01 0.20
N ILE A 143 2.63 -9.59 1.32
CA ILE A 143 3.89 -8.84 1.36
C ILE A 143 5.06 -9.73 0.90
N ALA A 144 5.13 -10.99 1.34
CA ALA A 144 6.18 -11.93 0.95
C ALA A 144 6.15 -12.20 -0.55
N ASP A 145 4.98 -12.45 -1.12
CA ASP A 145 4.77 -12.66 -2.56
C ASP A 145 5.19 -11.42 -3.38
N PHE A 146 4.86 -10.22 -2.89
CA PHE A 146 5.34 -8.98 -3.52
C PHE A 146 6.86 -8.89 -3.52
N ILE A 147 7.52 -9.16 -2.38
CA ILE A 147 8.99 -9.08 -2.26
C ILE A 147 9.65 -10.09 -3.22
N GLU A 148 9.16 -11.33 -3.27
CA GLU A 148 9.68 -12.34 -4.18
C GLU A 148 9.57 -11.92 -5.66
N GLN A 149 8.42 -11.36 -6.05
CA GLN A 149 8.20 -10.85 -7.41
C GLN A 149 9.08 -9.64 -7.72
N PHE A 150 9.30 -8.76 -6.74
CA PHE A 150 10.10 -7.55 -6.88
C PHE A 150 11.59 -7.89 -7.04
N GLU A 151 12.13 -8.78 -6.20
CA GLU A 151 13.51 -9.21 -6.26
C GLU A 151 13.82 -9.99 -7.55
N SER A 152 12.88 -10.85 -7.98
CA SER A 152 13.05 -11.60 -9.23
C SER A 152 13.14 -10.71 -10.46
N LYS A 153 12.44 -9.55 -10.47
CA LYS A 153 12.52 -8.58 -11.57
C LYS A 153 13.84 -7.78 -11.55
N LYS A 154 14.34 -7.43 -10.38
CA LYS A 154 15.64 -6.72 -10.26
C LYS A 154 16.82 -7.60 -10.66
N GLY A 155 16.78 -8.91 -10.45
CA GLY A 155 17.81 -9.86 -10.86
C GLY A 155 17.93 -10.07 -12.37
N PHE A 156 17.02 -9.53 -13.18
CA PHE A 156 17.13 -9.55 -14.66
C PHE A 156 17.70 -8.25 -15.26
N THR A 157 18.04 -7.27 -14.42
CA THR A 157 18.54 -5.94 -14.83
C THR A 157 20.00 -5.67 -14.43
N GLU A 158 20.72 -6.68 -13.92
CA GLU A 158 22.18 -6.66 -13.72
C GLU A 158 22.95 -7.28 -14.88
#